data_bec97217dfe65320652652c5c9f04813
#
_entry.id   bec97217dfe65320652652c5c9f04813
#
_cell.length_a   1.000
_cell.length_b   1.000
_cell.length_c   1.000
_cell.angle_alpha   90.00
_cell.angle_beta   90.00
_cell.angle_gamma   90.00
#
_symmetry.space_group_name_H-M   'P 1'
#
loop_
_entity.id
_entity.type
_entity.pdbx_description
1 polymer ?
#
loop_
_entity_poly.entity_id
_entity_poly.type
_entity_poly.pdbx_seq_one_letter_code
_entity_poly.pdbx_strand_id
1 'polypeptide(L)'
;MPDTTPFPAAHNRRDPWQDRPDAYVEYQLRTDAEADVLCRLLGLFAQLQLLPEALHMQRLQDDLHISLHLPGISLHRAGVLAQKLRGLVCVWEVTWQHLDHSLVTEVA
;
A
#
# COMPACT_ATOMS: atom_id res chain seq x y z
N MET A 1 29.45 -1.04 -7.42
CA MET A 1 29.06 -0.74 -7.17
C MET A 1 28.77 -0.55 -7.05
N PRO A 2 28.84 -0.67 -7.05
CA PRO A 2 28.28 -0.24 -6.72
C PRO A 2 27.72 0.10 -6.44
N ASP A 3 27.23 0.19 -6.45
CA ASP A 3 26.58 0.72 -6.10
C ASP A 3 26.14 0.90 -5.80
N THR A 4 26.28 0.52 -5.99
CA THR A 4 25.77 0.90 -5.60
C THR A 4 25.47 1.41 -5.20
N THR A 5 25.39 1.35 -5.27
CA THR A 5 25.00 2.04 -4.76
C THR A 5 24.99 2.93 -4.44
N PRO A 6 25.20 2.97 -4.86
CA PRO A 6 25.38 4.17 -4.32
C PRO A 6 24.34 4.97 -3.89
N PHE A 7 23.62 5.29 -4.30
CA PHE A 7 22.68 6.01 -3.73
C PHE A 7 22.06 5.35 -2.68
N PRO A 8 22.23 4.30 -2.66
CA PRO A 8 21.67 3.66 -1.55
C PRO A 8 22.28 4.06 -0.27
N ALA A 9 23.47 4.45 -0.27
CA ALA A 9 24.06 4.89 0.99
C ALA A 9 23.24 5.94 1.65
N ALA A 10 22.63 6.79 0.87
CA ALA A 10 21.81 7.82 1.44
C ALA A 10 20.64 7.27 2.18
N HIS A 11 20.20 6.10 1.81
CA HIS A 11 19.08 5.52 2.49
C HIS A 11 19.38 5.13 3.88
N ASN A 12 20.62 4.86 4.18
CA ASN A 12 20.97 4.35 5.48
C ASN A 12 20.77 5.36 6.57
N ARG A 13 20.60 6.61 6.22
CA ARG A 13 20.42 7.60 7.24
C ARG A 13 18.98 7.83 7.57
N ARG A 14 18.11 7.08 7.00
CA ARG A 14 16.72 7.25 7.30
C ARG A 14 16.43 6.80 8.71
N ASP A 15 15.35 7.31 9.25
CA ASP A 15 14.98 6.94 10.58
C ASP A 15 14.40 5.52 10.57
N PRO A 16 14.18 4.96 11.74
CA PRO A 16 13.70 3.56 11.83
C PRO A 16 12.30 3.35 11.28
N TRP A 17 11.58 4.42 10.99
CA TRP A 17 10.25 4.28 10.42
C TRP A 17 10.27 4.05 8.93
N GLN A 18 11.43 4.19 8.32
CA GLN A 18 11.56 4.15 6.88
C GLN A 18 11.40 2.75 6.34
N ASP A 19 11.45 2.65 5.05
CA ASP A 19 11.21 1.41 4.35
C ASP A 19 12.11 0.30 4.82
N ARG A 20 11.54 -0.86 4.99
CA ARG A 20 12.26 -2.05 5.35
C ARG A 20 12.07 -3.05 4.23
N PRO A 21 13.15 -3.63 3.73
CA PRO A 21 13.03 -4.52 2.57
C PRO A 21 12.15 -5.74 2.83
N ASP A 22 12.05 -6.17 4.08
CA ASP A 22 11.32 -7.37 4.40
C ASP A 22 9.94 -7.09 5.00
N ALA A 23 9.46 -5.86 4.84
CA ALA A 23 8.17 -5.47 5.41
C ALA A 23 7.23 -4.99 4.31
N TYR A 24 5.95 -5.03 4.60
CA TYR A 24 4.97 -4.50 3.67
C TYR A 24 3.75 -4.04 4.44
N VAL A 25 2.88 -3.30 3.75
CA VAL A 25 1.66 -2.79 4.34
C VAL A 25 0.48 -3.39 3.61
N GLU A 26 -0.48 -3.85 4.37
CA GLU A 26 -1.72 -4.38 3.82
C GLU A 26 -2.84 -3.41 4.11
N TYR A 27 -3.60 -3.06 3.08
CA TYR A 27 -4.77 -2.21 3.21
C TYR A 27 -6.02 -3.01 2.91
N GLN A 28 -7.07 -2.76 3.68
CA GLN A 28 -8.38 -3.32 3.41
C GLN A 28 -9.33 -2.16 3.21
N LEU A 29 -10.01 -2.15 2.08
CA LEU A 29 -10.89 -1.06 1.71
C LEU A 29 -12.30 -1.59 1.47
N ARG A 30 -13.28 -0.76 1.82
CA ARG A 30 -14.65 -0.97 1.38
C ARG A 30 -15.07 0.26 0.58
N THR A 31 -15.61 0.03 -0.60
CA THR A 31 -15.91 1.11 -1.52
C THR A 31 -17.25 0.88 -2.18
N ASP A 32 -17.72 1.90 -2.89
CA ASP A 32 -18.88 1.75 -3.77
C ASP A 32 -18.60 0.65 -4.79
N ALA A 33 -19.66 -0.04 -5.22
CA ALA A 33 -19.54 -1.06 -6.25
C ALA A 33 -19.74 -0.43 -7.62
N GLU A 34 -18.75 0.34 -8.04
CA GLU A 34 -18.81 1.07 -9.30
C GLU A 34 -17.60 0.73 -10.14
N ALA A 35 -17.81 0.75 -11.45
CA ALA A 35 -16.77 0.30 -12.37
C ALA A 35 -15.52 1.16 -12.33
N ASP A 36 -15.65 2.44 -12.00
CA ASP A 36 -14.51 3.35 -12.04
C ASP A 36 -13.71 3.38 -10.75
N VAL A 37 -14.11 2.62 -9.73
CA VAL A 37 -13.39 2.63 -8.45
C VAL A 37 -11.95 2.20 -8.63
N LEU A 38 -11.74 1.12 -9.38
CA LEU A 38 -10.38 0.60 -9.58
C LEU A 38 -9.51 1.63 -10.29
N CYS A 39 -10.06 2.32 -11.28
CA CYS A 39 -9.31 3.35 -11.99
C CYS A 39 -8.93 4.49 -11.05
N ARG A 40 -9.80 4.87 -10.15
CA ARG A 40 -9.50 5.93 -9.19
C ARG A 40 -8.39 5.52 -8.24
N LEU A 41 -8.43 4.27 -7.78
CA LEU A 41 -7.39 3.77 -6.89
C LEU A 41 -6.05 3.71 -7.59
N LEU A 42 -6.03 3.13 -8.78
CA LEU A 42 -4.77 3.02 -9.51
C LEU A 42 -4.23 4.37 -9.91
N GLY A 43 -5.12 5.33 -10.20
CA GLY A 43 -4.68 6.69 -10.47
C GLY A 43 -4.00 7.33 -9.29
N LEU A 44 -4.52 7.09 -8.09
CA LEU A 44 -3.90 7.63 -6.89
C LEU A 44 -2.51 7.02 -6.67
N PHE A 45 -2.40 5.70 -6.86
CA PHE A 45 -1.10 5.04 -6.72
C PHE A 45 -0.11 5.56 -7.74
N ALA A 46 -0.56 5.78 -8.96
CA ALA A 46 0.31 6.33 -10.00
C ALA A 46 0.79 7.72 -9.64
N GLN A 47 -0.09 8.55 -9.10
CA GLN A 47 0.28 9.88 -8.66
C GLN A 47 1.36 9.84 -7.59
N LEU A 48 1.26 8.89 -6.69
CA LEU A 48 2.19 8.76 -5.58
C LEU A 48 3.39 7.89 -5.93
N GLN A 49 3.43 7.40 -7.16
CA GLN A 49 4.51 6.53 -7.63
C GLN A 49 4.64 5.29 -6.75
N LEU A 50 3.50 4.71 -6.43
CA LEU A 50 3.43 3.47 -5.66
C LEU A 50 2.94 2.36 -6.56
N LEU A 51 3.59 1.21 -6.46
CA LEU A 51 3.19 0.05 -7.24
C LEU A 51 2.80 -1.06 -6.27
N PRO A 52 1.51 -1.38 -6.19
CA PRO A 52 1.11 -2.48 -5.31
C PRO A 52 1.69 -3.80 -5.80
N GLU A 53 2.12 -4.61 -4.88
CA GLU A 53 2.60 -5.94 -5.20
C GLU A 53 1.43 -6.86 -5.49
N ALA A 54 0.31 -6.64 -4.84
CA ALA A 54 -0.88 -7.45 -5.04
C ALA A 54 -2.10 -6.59 -4.81
N LEU A 55 -3.12 -6.83 -5.60
CA LEU A 55 -4.41 -6.17 -5.44
C LEU A 55 -5.48 -7.20 -5.67
N HIS A 56 -6.40 -7.31 -4.72
CA HIS A 56 -7.46 -8.29 -4.79
C HIS A 56 -8.77 -7.58 -4.57
N MET A 57 -9.70 -7.73 -5.49
CA MET A 57 -10.98 -7.04 -5.42
C MET A 57 -12.10 -8.05 -5.51
N GLN A 58 -13.08 -7.90 -4.64
CA GLN A 58 -14.22 -8.79 -4.61
C GLN A 58 -15.47 -7.98 -4.38
N ARG A 59 -16.47 -8.23 -5.21
CA ARG A 59 -17.76 -7.60 -5.01
C ARG A 59 -18.60 -8.45 -4.07
N LEU A 60 -19.09 -7.83 -3.00
CA LEU A 60 -19.96 -8.50 -2.03
C LEU A 60 -21.20 -7.66 -1.88
N GLN A 61 -22.29 -8.14 -2.48
CA GLN A 61 -23.57 -7.44 -2.42
C GLN A 61 -23.43 -6.04 -3.05
N ASP A 62 -23.51 -5.00 -2.24
CA ASP A 62 -23.57 -3.64 -2.74
C ASP A 62 -22.25 -2.91 -2.67
N ASP A 63 -21.21 -3.53 -2.19
CA ASP A 63 -19.93 -2.84 -2.08
C ASP A 63 -18.80 -3.71 -2.58
N LEU A 64 -17.63 -3.08 -2.76
CA LEU A 64 -16.41 -3.78 -3.12
C LEU A 64 -15.51 -3.87 -1.91
N HIS A 65 -14.87 -5.02 -1.78
CA HIS A 65 -13.84 -5.25 -0.77
C HIS A 65 -12.52 -5.40 -1.49
N ILE A 66 -11.57 -4.56 -1.15
CA ILE A 66 -10.30 -4.51 -1.86
C ILE A 66 -9.17 -4.68 -0.89
N SER A 67 -8.26 -5.61 -1.19
CA SER A 67 -7.04 -5.81 -0.44
C SER A 67 -5.87 -5.36 -1.27
N LEU A 68 -4.96 -4.61 -0.65
CA LEU A 68 -3.78 -4.11 -1.33
C LEU A 68 -2.56 -4.45 -0.50
N HIS A 69 -1.49 -4.82 -1.18
CA HIS A 69 -0.21 -5.07 -0.53
C HIS A 69 0.85 -4.20 -1.17
N LEU A 70 1.51 -3.39 -0.34
CA LEU A 70 2.58 -2.49 -0.80
C LEU A 70 3.86 -2.83 -0.08
N PRO A 71 4.90 -3.24 -0.81
CA PRO A 71 6.15 -3.61 -0.18
C PRO A 71 7.03 -2.39 0.09
N GLY A 72 7.87 -2.49 1.11
CA GLY A 72 8.92 -1.52 1.34
C GLY A 72 8.44 -0.08 1.55
N ILE A 73 7.33 0.10 2.23
CA ILE A 73 6.79 1.43 2.45
C ILE A 73 6.91 1.77 3.93
N SER A 74 7.35 2.99 4.21
CA SER A 74 7.51 3.44 5.60
C SER A 74 6.16 3.62 6.26
N LEU A 75 6.15 3.56 7.58
CA LEU A 75 4.92 3.78 8.33
C LEU A 75 4.34 5.17 8.07
N HIS A 76 5.22 6.16 7.93
CA HIS A 76 4.75 7.51 7.65
C HIS A 76 4.01 7.57 6.31
N ARG A 77 4.62 7.02 5.27
CA ARG A 77 3.97 7.04 3.96
C ARG A 77 2.72 6.21 3.95
N ALA A 78 2.72 5.11 4.71
CA ALA A 78 1.53 4.26 4.79
C ALA A 78 0.36 5.04 5.39
N GLY A 79 0.63 5.82 6.43
CA GLY A 79 -0.41 6.64 7.03
C GLY A 79 -0.90 7.73 6.10
N VAL A 80 0.01 8.35 5.35
CA VAL A 80 -0.36 9.38 4.37
C VAL A 80 -1.26 8.76 3.31
N LEU A 81 -0.90 7.58 2.81
CA LEU A 81 -1.71 6.92 1.80
C LEU A 81 -3.10 6.59 2.36
N ALA A 82 -3.17 6.13 3.60
CA ALA A 82 -4.46 5.83 4.21
C ALA A 82 -5.35 7.06 4.23
N GLN A 83 -4.78 8.22 4.55
CA GLN A 83 -5.56 9.46 4.57
C GLN A 83 -6.04 9.82 3.17
N LYS A 84 -5.19 9.65 2.17
CA LYS A 84 -5.59 9.96 0.80
C LYS A 84 -6.65 9.00 0.31
N LEU A 85 -6.57 7.74 0.70
CA LEU A 85 -7.61 6.77 0.34
C LEU A 85 -8.94 7.15 0.98
N ARG A 86 -8.89 7.55 2.25
CA ARG A 86 -10.13 7.97 2.93
C ARG A 86 -10.73 9.22 2.31
N GLY A 87 -9.92 10.00 1.63
CA GLY A 87 -10.41 11.21 0.96
C GLY A 87 -11.12 10.95 -0.35
N LEU A 88 -11.07 9.73 -0.87
CA LEU A 88 -11.79 9.43 -2.11
C LEU A 88 -13.27 9.24 -1.80
N VAL A 89 -14.10 9.86 -2.60
CA VAL A 89 -15.54 9.85 -2.35
C VAL A 89 -16.09 8.43 -2.35
N CYS A 90 -15.56 7.58 -3.20
CA CYS A 90 -16.07 6.23 -3.33
C CYS A 90 -15.60 5.30 -2.22
N VAL A 91 -14.69 5.73 -1.35
CA VAL A 91 -14.15 4.86 -0.31
C VAL A 91 -14.91 5.10 0.98
N TRP A 92 -15.45 4.02 1.55
CA TRP A 92 -16.22 4.11 2.78
C TRP A 92 -15.37 3.87 4.01
N GLU A 93 -14.43 2.93 3.90
CA GLU A 93 -13.68 2.47 5.05
C GLU A 93 -12.29 2.04 4.63
N VAL A 94 -11.29 2.40 5.43
CA VAL A 94 -9.91 1.99 5.20
C VAL A 94 -9.35 1.50 6.52
N THR A 95 -8.82 0.28 6.50
CA THR A 95 -8.00 -0.22 7.61
C THR A 95 -6.69 -0.68 7.02
N TRP A 96 -5.63 -0.63 7.82
CA TRP A 96 -4.32 -1.02 7.32
C TRP A 96 -3.43 -1.46 8.47
N GLN A 97 -2.44 -2.28 8.11
CA GLN A 97 -1.48 -2.75 9.08
C GLN A 97 -0.13 -2.96 8.41
N HIS A 98 0.92 -2.78 9.19
CA HIS A 98 2.28 -2.93 8.72
C HIS A 98 2.78 -4.30 9.16
N LEU A 99 3.12 -5.14 8.20
CA LEU A 99 3.47 -6.53 8.46
C LEU A 99 4.91 -6.80 8.08
N ASP A 100 5.51 -7.74 8.81
CA ASP A 100 6.84 -8.22 8.49
C ASP A 100 6.72 -9.23 7.37
N HIS A 101 7.45 -9.00 6.29
CA HIS A 101 7.37 -9.87 5.12
C HIS A 101 7.74 -11.32 5.45
N SER A 102 8.62 -11.53 6.40
CA SER A 102 9.00 -12.87 6.75
C SER A 102 7.85 -13.66 7.35
N LEU A 103 6.93 -12.99 8.03
CA LEU A 103 5.75 -13.65 8.55
C LEU A 103 4.85 -14.14 7.44
N VAL A 104 4.72 -13.33 6.40
CA VAL A 104 3.90 -13.70 5.26
C VAL A 104 4.48 -14.93 4.58
N THR A 105 5.78 -14.95 4.43
CA THR A 105 6.45 -16.06 3.79
C THR A 105 6.19 -17.36 4.51
N GLU A 106 6.18 -17.32 5.82
CA GLU A 106 5.94 -18.53 6.60
C GLU A 106 4.53 -19.03 6.44
N VAL A 107 3.60 -18.13 6.33
CA VAL A 107 2.21 -18.51 6.19
C VAL A 107 1.96 -19.13 4.84
N ALA A 108 2.60 -18.61 3.84
CA ALA A 108 2.42 -19.13 2.50
C ALA A 108 3.08 -20.47 2.37
#